data_a089972a6ebfc28d230cbb564cdc5152
#
_entry.id   a089972a6ebfc28d230cbb564cdc5152
#
_cell.length_a   1.000
_cell.length_b   1.000
_cell.length_c   1.000
_cell.angle_alpha   90.00
_cell.angle_beta   90.00
_cell.angle_gamma   90.00
#
_symmetry.space_group_name_H-M   'P 1'
#
loop_
_entity.id
_entity.type
_entity.pdbx_description
1 polymer ?
#
loop_
_entity_poly.entity_id
_entity_poly.type
_entity_poly.pdbx_seq_one_letter_code
_entity_poly.pdbx_strand_id
1 'polypeptide(L)'
;MRLATATLFLFSLIASSACAQQPTSSQRAGASSASSYTAAAPTASKAPDLQWGPAPPVFPAGAQMAVLQGDPGAASLFTVRLRLPSGYKIAPHTHPTDEHVTVIKGTFLVGMGASVDRKSMLAVHSGGFVTAPADHAHYAITEGHTEVQVHAMGPFVMTYVNPADDPRAPKQ
;
A
#
# COMPACT_ATOMS: atom_id res chain seq x y z
N MET A 1 13.69 -8.83 -67.82
CA MET A 1 12.89 -8.74 -69.06
C MET A 1 11.42 -8.76 -68.69
N ARG A 2 10.65 -7.83 -69.32
CA ARG A 2 9.20 -7.53 -69.25
C ARG A 2 8.84 -6.70 -68.03
N LEU A 3 8.73 -5.41 -68.07
CA LEU A 3 7.96 -4.34 -68.75
C LEU A 3 6.44 -4.45 -68.69
N ALA A 4 5.92 -3.32 -68.26
CA ALA A 4 4.68 -2.64 -68.56
C ALA A 4 3.48 -2.99 -67.66
N THR A 5 2.59 -2.14 -67.22
CA THR A 5 2.13 -0.87 -67.85
C THR A 5 1.36 -0.07 -66.79
N ALA A 6 1.50 1.23 -66.85
CA ALA A 6 0.70 2.22 -66.15
C ALA A 6 -0.69 2.33 -66.79
N THR A 7 -1.72 2.56 -65.99
CA THR A 7 -2.98 3.09 -66.48
C THR A 7 -3.46 4.20 -65.49
N LEU A 8 -3.38 5.40 -66.04
CA LEU A 8 -3.85 6.66 -65.48
C LEU A 8 -5.35 6.79 -65.79
N PHE A 9 -6.20 6.96 -64.83
CA PHE A 9 -7.58 7.41 -65.06
C PHE A 9 -7.82 8.71 -64.28
N LEU A 10 -7.94 9.73 -65.07
CA LEU A 10 -8.38 11.06 -64.70
C LEU A 10 -9.91 11.09 -64.76
N PHE A 11 -10.60 11.45 -63.68
CA PHE A 11 -12.02 11.83 -63.78
C PHE A 11 -12.34 13.01 -62.86
N SER A 12 -12.91 13.96 -63.51
CA SER A 12 -13.38 15.31 -63.26
C SER A 12 -14.09 15.60 -61.95
N LEU A 13 -13.85 16.84 -61.52
CA LEU A 13 -14.61 17.64 -60.55
C LEU A 13 -16.10 17.70 -60.90
N ILE A 14 -16.95 17.56 -59.89
CA ILE A 14 -18.22 18.28 -59.78
C ILE A 14 -18.35 18.82 -58.37
N ALA A 15 -18.30 20.14 -58.23
CA ALA A 15 -18.62 20.86 -57.02
C ALA A 15 -20.14 20.95 -56.86
N SER A 16 -20.65 20.46 -55.75
CA SER A 16 -22.02 20.75 -55.31
C SER A 16 -21.97 21.31 -53.89
N SER A 17 -22.18 22.61 -53.82
CA SER A 17 -22.38 23.35 -52.57
C SER A 17 -23.76 22.98 -52.01
N ALA A 18 -23.77 22.20 -50.92
CA ALA A 18 -24.93 22.03 -50.11
C ALA A 18 -24.72 22.79 -48.76
N CYS A 19 -25.42 23.88 -48.63
CA CYS A 19 -25.54 24.63 -47.41
C CYS A 19 -26.38 23.82 -46.41
N ALA A 20 -25.71 23.16 -45.48
CA ALA A 20 -26.39 22.43 -44.40
C ALA A 20 -26.41 23.32 -43.15
N GLN A 21 -27.63 23.75 -42.80
CA GLN A 21 -27.93 24.44 -41.54
C GLN A 21 -27.54 23.56 -40.34
N GLN A 22 -26.71 24.10 -39.49
CA GLN A 22 -26.41 23.50 -38.18
C GLN A 22 -27.63 23.63 -37.27
N PRO A 23 -28.08 22.55 -36.62
CA PRO A 23 -29.00 22.67 -35.53
C PRO A 23 -28.27 23.28 -34.30
N THR A 24 -28.77 24.40 -33.83
CA THR A 24 -28.38 24.99 -32.54
C THR A 24 -28.72 24.03 -31.41
N SER A 25 -27.75 23.26 -30.97
CA SER A 25 -27.88 22.47 -29.72
C SER A 25 -27.88 23.46 -28.56
N SER A 26 -29.05 23.66 -27.98
CA SER A 26 -29.24 24.29 -26.69
C SER A 26 -28.37 23.54 -25.65
N GLN A 27 -27.26 24.15 -25.25
CA GLN A 27 -26.48 23.68 -24.11
C GLN A 27 -27.34 23.88 -22.85
N ARG A 28 -27.94 22.80 -22.43
CA ARG A 28 -28.49 22.68 -21.08
C ARG A 28 -27.30 22.79 -20.11
N ALA A 29 -27.18 23.94 -19.48
CA ALA A 29 -26.25 24.13 -18.38
C ALA A 29 -26.63 23.11 -17.27
N GLY A 30 -25.91 22.01 -17.24
CA GLY A 30 -25.94 21.08 -16.11
C GLY A 30 -25.39 21.84 -14.91
N ALA A 31 -26.28 22.17 -13.96
CA ALA A 31 -25.87 22.65 -12.68
C ALA A 31 -24.98 21.56 -12.05
N SER A 32 -23.67 21.78 -12.08
CA SER A 32 -22.70 21.00 -11.29
C SER A 32 -23.05 21.31 -9.83
N SER A 33 -23.72 20.37 -9.18
CA SER A 33 -23.86 20.38 -7.73
C SER A 33 -22.46 20.25 -7.15
N ALA A 34 -21.81 21.36 -6.86
CA ALA A 34 -20.62 21.39 -6.05
C ALA A 34 -20.99 20.78 -4.71
N SER A 35 -20.65 19.50 -4.53
CA SER A 35 -20.71 18.85 -3.22
C SER A 35 -19.83 19.67 -2.30
N SER A 36 -20.42 20.34 -1.32
CA SER A 36 -19.71 21.10 -0.31
C SER A 36 -18.91 20.08 0.55
N TYR A 37 -17.70 19.79 0.12
CA TYR A 37 -16.76 18.99 0.89
C TYR A 37 -16.34 19.83 2.10
N THR A 38 -16.97 19.61 3.23
CA THR A 38 -16.52 20.17 4.49
C THR A 38 -15.24 19.40 4.86
N ALA A 39 -14.10 19.97 4.53
CA ALA A 39 -12.82 19.40 4.91
C ALA A 39 -12.75 19.29 6.44
N ALA A 40 -12.59 18.09 6.96
CA ALA A 40 -12.26 17.90 8.36
C ALA A 40 -10.92 18.60 8.66
N ALA A 41 -10.79 19.15 9.87
CA ALA A 41 -9.53 19.75 10.29
C ALA A 41 -8.40 18.71 10.23
N PRO A 42 -7.19 19.10 9.80
CA PRO A 42 -6.06 18.18 9.77
C PRO A 42 -5.72 17.71 11.19
N THR A 43 -5.48 16.39 11.33
CA THR A 43 -4.95 15.81 12.54
C THR A 43 -3.42 15.72 12.41
N ALA A 44 -2.69 16.18 13.41
CA ALA A 44 -1.24 16.10 13.42
C ALA A 44 -0.75 15.44 14.71
N SER A 45 0.18 14.48 14.57
CA SER A 45 0.92 13.90 15.69
C SER A 45 2.41 14.18 15.52
N LYS A 46 3.05 14.69 16.56
CA LYS A 46 4.49 14.93 16.56
C LYS A 46 5.21 13.74 17.20
N ALA A 47 6.37 13.37 16.65
CA ALA A 47 7.12 12.22 17.15
C ALA A 47 7.42 12.23 18.68
N PRO A 48 7.68 13.38 19.33
CA PRO A 48 7.87 13.43 20.77
C PRO A 48 6.60 13.13 21.57
N ASP A 49 5.43 13.34 20.99
CA ASP A 49 4.13 13.25 21.68
C ASP A 49 3.51 11.83 21.54
N LEU A 50 4.20 10.90 20.84
CA LEU A 50 3.68 9.55 20.64
C LEU A 50 3.66 8.77 21.94
N GLN A 51 2.51 8.20 22.25
CA GLN A 51 2.35 7.32 23.42
C GLN A 51 2.81 5.91 23.07
N TRP A 52 4.02 5.56 23.54
CA TRP A 52 4.61 4.26 23.32
C TRP A 52 4.23 3.28 24.44
N GLY A 53 3.79 2.09 24.05
CA GLY A 53 3.51 0.97 24.94
C GLY A 53 4.06 -0.33 24.36
N PRO A 54 3.99 -1.44 25.11
CA PRO A 54 4.26 -2.77 24.55
C PRO A 54 3.38 -3.02 23.33
N ALA A 55 3.95 -3.61 22.27
CA ALA A 55 3.15 -4.08 21.15
C ALA A 55 2.19 -5.20 21.59
N PRO A 56 1.05 -5.40 20.91
CA PRO A 56 0.12 -6.49 21.22
C PRO A 56 0.81 -7.85 21.28
N PRO A 57 0.28 -8.80 22.09
CA PRO A 57 0.90 -10.11 22.33
C PRO A 57 1.12 -10.97 21.08
N VAL A 58 0.50 -10.62 19.97
CA VAL A 58 0.75 -11.26 18.67
C VAL A 58 2.16 -10.99 18.14
N PHE A 59 2.81 -9.93 18.60
CA PHE A 59 4.22 -9.67 18.33
C PHE A 59 5.12 -10.38 19.33
N PRO A 60 6.28 -10.90 18.94
CA PRO A 60 7.29 -11.36 19.89
C PRO A 60 7.62 -10.27 20.92
N ALA A 61 8.02 -10.66 22.11
CA ALA A 61 8.37 -9.71 23.18
C ALA A 61 9.49 -8.74 22.75
N GLY A 62 9.43 -7.51 23.24
CA GLY A 62 10.42 -6.46 23.01
C GLY A 62 10.00 -5.39 22.01
N ALA A 63 8.99 -5.61 21.19
CA ALA A 63 8.42 -4.57 20.33
C ALA A 63 7.61 -3.57 21.17
N GLN A 64 7.69 -2.29 20.75
CA GLN A 64 6.82 -1.23 21.25
C GLN A 64 5.97 -0.71 20.09
N MET A 65 4.75 -0.26 20.41
CA MET A 65 3.82 0.30 19.44
C MET A 65 3.26 1.64 19.93
N ALA A 66 3.06 2.56 19.00
CA ALA A 66 2.30 3.78 19.21
C ALA A 66 1.26 3.91 18.09
N VAL A 67 0.02 4.21 18.45
CA VAL A 67 -1.05 4.49 17.47
C VAL A 67 -0.98 5.97 17.09
N LEU A 68 -0.88 6.27 15.80
CA LEU A 68 -0.87 7.64 15.27
C LEU A 68 -2.27 8.06 14.84
N GLN A 69 -3.03 7.11 14.28
CA GLN A 69 -4.37 7.36 13.75
C GLN A 69 -5.17 6.07 13.73
N GLY A 70 -6.49 6.20 13.93
CA GLY A 70 -7.43 5.10 13.84
C GLY A 70 -7.32 4.10 14.99
N ASP A 71 -8.01 2.99 14.83
CA ASP A 71 -7.97 1.86 15.75
C ASP A 71 -7.61 0.59 14.95
N PRO A 72 -6.46 -0.04 15.25
CA PRO A 72 -6.09 -1.29 14.60
C PRO A 72 -7.10 -2.44 14.79
N GLY A 73 -7.96 -2.36 15.80
CA GLY A 73 -9.02 -3.34 16.05
C GLY A 73 -10.31 -3.09 15.27
N ALA A 74 -10.47 -1.91 14.66
CA ALA A 74 -11.68 -1.54 13.93
C ALA A 74 -11.53 -1.78 12.41
N ALA A 75 -12.66 -1.97 11.72
CA ALA A 75 -12.71 -2.10 10.25
C ALA A 75 -12.54 -0.74 9.57
N SER A 76 -11.40 -0.09 9.79
CA SER A 76 -11.07 1.24 9.25
C SER A 76 -9.56 1.37 9.02
N LEU A 77 -9.16 2.39 8.27
CA LEU A 77 -7.75 2.72 8.09
C LEU A 77 -7.12 3.09 9.43
N PHE A 78 -5.97 2.49 9.73
CA PHE A 78 -5.15 2.86 10.87
C PHE A 78 -3.71 3.13 10.46
N THR A 79 -3.00 3.83 11.33
CA THR A 79 -1.56 4.07 11.23
C THR A 79 -0.94 3.85 12.61
N VAL A 80 0.06 2.98 12.67
CA VAL A 80 0.85 2.73 13.88
C VAL A 80 2.33 2.89 13.59
N ARG A 81 3.12 3.13 14.62
CA ARG A 81 4.58 2.95 14.59
C ARG A 81 4.98 1.81 15.49
N LEU A 82 6.00 1.09 15.04
CA LEU A 82 6.63 0.02 15.79
C LEU A 82 8.11 0.38 16.02
N ARG A 83 8.58 0.22 17.26
CA ARG A 83 10.00 0.18 17.61
C ARG A 83 10.39 -1.25 17.88
N LEU A 84 11.35 -1.71 17.10
CA LEU A 84 11.80 -3.08 17.08
C LEU A 84 13.27 -3.12 17.50
N PRO A 85 13.65 -3.96 18.49
CA PRO A 85 15.04 -4.13 18.90
C PRO A 85 15.92 -4.63 17.74
N SER A 86 17.23 -4.55 17.94
CA SER A 86 18.19 -5.14 16.99
C SER A 86 18.03 -6.66 16.95
N GLY A 87 18.00 -7.21 15.73
CA GLY A 87 17.83 -8.64 15.50
C GLY A 87 16.42 -9.17 15.78
N TYR A 88 15.44 -8.27 15.92
CA TYR A 88 14.05 -8.66 16.14
C TYR A 88 13.52 -9.45 14.92
N LYS A 89 12.82 -10.53 15.21
CA LYS A 89 12.32 -11.44 14.19
C LYS A 89 10.80 -11.54 14.28
N ILE A 90 10.14 -11.39 13.14
CA ILE A 90 8.74 -11.71 12.95
C ILE A 90 8.70 -12.90 11.99
N ALA A 91 8.28 -14.05 12.49
CA ALA A 91 8.21 -15.27 11.71
C ALA A 91 7.18 -15.18 10.58
N PRO A 92 7.19 -16.09 9.57
CA PRO A 92 6.24 -16.08 8.48
C PRO A 92 4.78 -16.03 8.95
N HIS A 93 4.05 -15.02 8.49
CA HIS A 93 2.67 -14.74 8.85
C HIS A 93 1.93 -14.06 7.69
N THR A 94 0.62 -13.96 7.79
CA THR A 94 -0.27 -13.30 6.83
C THR A 94 -1.17 -12.29 7.53
N HIS A 95 -1.67 -11.33 6.76
CA HIS A 95 -2.74 -10.41 7.13
C HIS A 95 -3.88 -10.50 6.12
N PRO A 96 -5.15 -10.26 6.51
CA PRO A 96 -6.29 -10.27 5.59
C PRO A 96 -6.35 -9.06 4.66
N THR A 97 -5.50 -8.04 4.90
CA THR A 97 -5.41 -6.80 4.13
C THR A 97 -3.97 -6.48 3.82
N ASP A 98 -3.74 -5.66 2.80
CA ASP A 98 -2.41 -5.17 2.48
C ASP A 98 -1.79 -4.44 3.68
N GLU A 99 -0.54 -4.74 3.97
CA GLU A 99 0.26 -4.03 4.95
C GLU A 99 1.29 -3.14 4.23
N HIS A 100 1.24 -1.85 4.51
CA HIS A 100 2.15 -0.86 3.95
C HIS A 100 3.14 -0.40 5.02
N VAL A 101 4.42 -0.68 4.81
CA VAL A 101 5.47 -0.40 5.79
C VAL A 101 6.44 0.65 5.25
N THR A 102 6.59 1.74 5.99
CA THR A 102 7.63 2.75 5.76
C THR A 102 8.69 2.65 6.85
N VAL A 103 9.96 2.53 6.46
CA VAL A 103 11.06 2.53 7.43
C VAL A 103 11.41 3.96 7.82
N ILE A 104 11.21 4.30 9.10
CA ILE A 104 11.52 5.62 9.65
C ILE A 104 13.00 5.70 10.06
N LYS A 105 13.50 4.61 10.67
CA LYS A 105 14.88 4.52 11.15
C LYS A 105 15.37 3.08 11.11
N GLY A 106 16.66 2.87 10.84
CA GLY A 106 17.29 1.56 10.83
C GLY A 106 17.13 0.83 9.51
N THR A 107 17.22 -0.50 9.56
CA THR A 107 17.09 -1.38 8.39
C THR A 107 16.10 -2.49 8.72
N PHE A 108 15.09 -2.61 7.86
CA PHE A 108 14.04 -3.63 7.94
C PHE A 108 14.25 -4.62 6.79
N LEU A 109 14.70 -5.83 7.12
CA LEU A 109 14.79 -6.93 6.17
C LEU A 109 13.42 -7.58 6.06
N VAL A 110 12.87 -7.66 4.86
CA VAL A 110 11.58 -8.30 4.60
C VAL A 110 11.75 -9.39 3.55
N GLY A 111 11.13 -10.54 3.79
CA GLY A 111 11.09 -11.65 2.86
C GLY A 111 9.66 -12.14 2.65
N MET A 112 9.39 -12.66 1.47
CA MET A 112 8.09 -13.23 1.11
C MET A 112 8.15 -14.75 1.15
N GLY A 113 7.04 -15.38 1.54
CA GLY A 113 6.89 -16.83 1.56
C GLY A 113 6.71 -17.42 2.96
N ALA A 114 6.39 -18.71 2.98
CA ALA A 114 6.07 -19.47 4.19
C ALA A 114 7.30 -19.94 4.99
N SER A 115 8.51 -19.76 4.45
CA SER A 115 9.77 -20.18 5.06
C SER A 115 10.80 -19.05 4.99
N VAL A 116 11.56 -18.90 6.07
CA VAL A 116 12.58 -17.86 6.14
C VAL A 116 13.77 -18.23 5.25
N ASP A 117 14.01 -17.44 4.20
CA ASP A 117 15.24 -17.44 3.42
C ASP A 117 15.93 -16.10 3.51
N ARG A 118 17.00 -16.03 4.31
CA ARG A 118 17.73 -14.79 4.55
C ARG A 118 18.43 -14.23 3.30
N LYS A 119 18.71 -15.08 2.30
CA LYS A 119 19.39 -14.67 1.08
C LYS A 119 18.48 -13.92 0.10
N SER A 120 17.17 -14.19 0.19
CA SER A 120 16.16 -13.56 -0.66
C SER A 120 15.49 -12.33 0.00
N MET A 121 15.88 -11.98 1.24
CA MET A 121 15.29 -10.84 1.92
C MET A 121 15.71 -9.52 1.28
N LEU A 122 14.74 -8.63 1.12
CA LEU A 122 14.96 -7.25 0.68
C LEU A 122 15.31 -6.38 1.90
N ALA A 123 16.45 -5.68 1.83
CA ALA A 123 16.82 -4.67 2.82
C ALA A 123 16.13 -3.34 2.50
N VAL A 124 15.23 -2.91 3.37
CA VAL A 124 14.56 -1.63 3.28
C VAL A 124 15.18 -0.69 4.31
N HIS A 125 15.85 0.35 3.84
CA HIS A 125 16.52 1.34 4.70
C HIS A 125 15.60 2.51 5.04
N SER A 126 16.04 3.39 5.96
CA SER A 126 15.31 4.62 6.33
C SER A 126 14.84 5.41 5.11
N GLY A 127 13.56 5.79 5.08
CA GLY A 127 12.88 6.42 3.95
C GLY A 127 12.34 5.43 2.90
N GLY A 128 12.73 4.16 2.97
CA GLY A 128 12.22 3.12 2.09
C GLY A 128 10.81 2.65 2.46
N PHE A 129 10.16 2.01 1.50
CA PHE A 129 8.77 1.56 1.59
C PHE A 129 8.63 0.15 1.00
N VAL A 130 7.78 -0.66 1.61
CA VAL A 130 7.42 -1.99 1.10
C VAL A 130 5.95 -2.27 1.37
N THR A 131 5.31 -3.02 0.49
CA THR A 131 3.97 -3.55 0.69
C THR A 131 4.03 -5.06 0.81
N ALA A 132 3.42 -5.61 1.85
CA ALA A 132 3.08 -7.01 1.97
C ALA A 132 1.61 -7.18 1.54
N PRO A 133 1.33 -7.87 0.41
CA PRO A 133 -0.03 -8.04 -0.08
C PRO A 133 -0.88 -8.89 0.86
N ALA A 134 -2.19 -8.65 0.86
CA ALA A 134 -3.18 -9.43 1.60
C ALA A 134 -3.01 -10.94 1.36
N ASP A 135 -3.14 -11.72 2.41
CA ASP A 135 -3.05 -13.19 2.42
C ASP A 135 -1.73 -13.80 1.92
N HIS A 136 -0.73 -12.96 1.60
CA HIS A 136 0.59 -13.44 1.22
C HIS A 136 1.49 -13.56 2.46
N ALA A 137 2.04 -14.74 2.66
CA ALA A 137 2.97 -14.99 3.75
C ALA A 137 4.25 -14.15 3.58
N HIS A 138 4.65 -13.48 4.65
CA HIS A 138 5.86 -12.69 4.71
C HIS A 138 6.47 -12.73 6.12
N TYR A 139 7.72 -12.33 6.23
CA TYR A 139 8.49 -12.35 7.47
C TYR A 139 9.48 -11.20 7.49
N ALA A 140 9.91 -10.80 8.69
CA ALA A 140 10.84 -9.69 8.84
C ALA A 140 11.93 -9.94 9.87
N ILE A 141 13.08 -9.28 9.67
CA ILE A 141 14.19 -9.24 10.63
C ILE A 141 14.73 -7.81 10.63
N THR A 142 15.08 -7.29 11.80
CA THR A 142 15.70 -5.96 11.91
C THR A 142 17.22 -6.06 11.97
N GLU A 143 17.91 -5.12 11.30
CA GLU A 143 19.34 -4.85 11.52
C GLU A 143 19.49 -3.55 12.31
N GLY A 144 19.96 -3.67 13.54
CA GLY A 144 19.96 -2.56 14.49
C GLY A 144 18.56 -2.24 15.03
N HIS A 145 18.49 -1.22 15.90
CA HIS A 145 17.20 -0.69 16.35
C HIS A 145 16.45 -0.06 15.19
N THR A 146 15.27 -0.56 14.89
CA THR A 146 14.49 -0.16 13.72
C THR A 146 13.14 0.41 14.15
N GLU A 147 12.74 1.54 13.53
CA GLU A 147 11.42 2.13 13.68
C GLU A 147 10.73 2.08 12.32
N VAL A 148 9.55 1.49 12.27
CA VAL A 148 8.71 1.42 11.06
C VAL A 148 7.35 2.04 11.32
N GLN A 149 6.73 2.58 10.29
CA GLN A 149 5.35 3.03 10.29
C GLN A 149 4.53 2.12 9.40
N VAL A 150 3.44 1.60 9.94
CA VAL A 150 2.53 0.67 9.27
C VAL A 150 1.20 1.36 9.02
N HIS A 151 0.70 1.24 7.80
CA HIS A 151 -0.66 1.61 7.42
C HIS A 151 -1.37 0.36 6.90
N ALA A 152 -2.57 0.11 7.35
CA ALA A 152 -3.41 -0.97 6.85
C ALA A 152 -4.89 -0.69 7.13
N MET A 153 -5.74 -1.49 6.49
CA MET A 153 -7.15 -1.59 6.89
C MET A 153 -7.26 -2.59 8.02
N GLY A 154 -7.88 -2.18 9.12
CA GLY A 154 -8.21 -3.09 10.20
C GLY A 154 -9.50 -3.91 9.95
N PRO A 155 -9.81 -4.87 10.81
CA PRO A 155 -9.04 -5.23 12.01
C PRO A 155 -7.70 -5.86 11.65
N PHE A 156 -6.64 -5.42 12.35
CA PHE A 156 -5.29 -5.93 12.11
C PHE A 156 -5.15 -7.32 12.74
N VAL A 157 -5.22 -8.32 11.90
CA VAL A 157 -5.06 -9.72 12.28
C VAL A 157 -3.72 -10.22 11.73
N MET A 158 -2.94 -10.88 12.57
CA MET A 158 -1.70 -11.56 12.20
C MET A 158 -1.88 -13.06 12.44
N THR A 159 -1.75 -13.85 11.39
CA THR A 159 -1.85 -15.32 11.44
C THR A 159 -0.50 -15.91 11.07
N TYR A 160 0.16 -16.59 12.02
CA TYR A 160 1.43 -17.25 11.78
C TYR A 160 1.25 -18.51 10.91
N VAL A 161 2.13 -18.68 9.92
CA VAL A 161 2.12 -19.87 9.03
C VAL A 161 2.37 -21.13 9.84
N ASN A 162 3.36 -21.11 10.74
CA ASN A 162 3.57 -22.17 11.72
C ASN A 162 2.97 -21.71 13.06
N PRO A 163 1.92 -22.39 13.58
CA PRO A 163 1.31 -22.01 14.84
C PRO A 163 2.26 -22.01 16.05
N ALA A 164 3.37 -22.76 16.00
CA ALA A 164 4.36 -22.75 17.06
C ALA A 164 5.17 -21.45 17.14
N ASP A 165 5.17 -20.63 16.07
CA ASP A 165 5.82 -19.33 16.05
C ASP A 165 4.95 -18.22 16.63
N ASP A 166 3.67 -18.49 16.89
CA ASP A 166 2.75 -17.54 17.52
C ASP A 166 3.19 -17.31 18.97
N PRO A 167 3.55 -16.07 19.35
CA PRO A 167 3.97 -15.79 20.73
C PRO A 167 2.88 -16.06 21.78
N ARG A 168 1.63 -16.17 21.36
CA ARG A 168 0.47 -16.47 22.23
C ARG A 168 0.27 -17.97 22.43
N ALA A 169 0.94 -18.81 21.62
CA ALA A 169 0.82 -20.25 21.74
C ALA A 169 1.36 -20.72 23.12
N PRO A 170 0.76 -21.76 23.74
CA PRO A 170 1.30 -22.35 24.97
C PRO A 170 2.75 -22.82 24.73
N LYS A 171 3.65 -22.40 25.60
CA LYS A 171 5.02 -22.93 25.56
C LYS A 171 4.98 -24.37 26.07
N GLN A 172 5.40 -25.30 25.21
CA GLN A 172 5.59 -26.69 25.57
C GLN A 172 6.80 -26.86 26.50
#